data_f61081f82a7a7ae2d787eada0bab3290
#
_entry.id   f61081f82a7a7ae2d787eada0bab3290
#
_cell.length_a   1.000
_cell.length_b   1.000
_cell.length_c   1.000
_cell.angle_alpha   90.00
_cell.angle_beta   90.00
_cell.angle_gamma   90.00
#
_symmetry.space_group_name_H-M   'P 1'
#
loop_
_entity.id
_entity.type
_entity.pdbx_description
1 polymer ?
#
loop_
_entity_poly.entity_id
_entity_poly.type
_entity_poly.pdbx_seq_one_letter_code
_entity_poly.pdbx_strand_id
1 'polypeptide(L)'
;MDEMISVANALAGVYYLATTDDDQPHVRPFDGAAVVDGKLYIGTANTKDVFKQIEKNPKIEIFSMESGVIRFTAEAYAVVENDKNKEIYEALGKDYNDNSVALELRNLKGYYTDAMGAKTDFSF
;
A
#
# COMPACT_ATOMS: atom_id res chain seq x y z
N MET A 1 10.99 -12.22 2.89
CA MET A 1 11.64 -10.89 3.02
C MET A 1 11.92 -10.25 1.69
N ASP A 2 12.65 -10.97 0.84
CA ASP A 2 12.99 -10.46 -0.50
C ASP A 2 11.77 -10.21 -1.35
N GLU A 3 10.73 -11.05 -1.23
CA GLU A 3 9.48 -10.87 -1.97
C GLU A 3 8.74 -9.60 -1.54
N MET A 4 8.76 -9.28 -0.24
CA MET A 4 8.13 -8.06 0.25
C MET A 4 8.84 -6.82 -0.28
N ILE A 5 10.18 -6.86 -0.36
CA ILE A 5 10.98 -5.78 -0.95
C ILE A 5 10.65 -5.66 -2.44
N SER A 6 10.48 -6.78 -3.14
CA SER A 6 10.10 -6.78 -4.55
C SER A 6 8.72 -6.14 -4.75
N VAL A 7 7.78 -6.43 -3.86
CA VAL A 7 6.46 -5.79 -3.89
C VAL A 7 6.59 -4.29 -3.69
N ALA A 8 7.36 -3.85 -2.68
CA ALA A 8 7.56 -2.43 -2.42
C ALA A 8 8.18 -1.72 -3.63
N ASN A 9 9.17 -2.34 -4.28
CA ASN A 9 9.81 -1.79 -5.46
C ASN A 9 8.83 -1.66 -6.62
N ALA A 10 7.93 -2.61 -6.78
CA ALA A 10 6.90 -2.56 -7.82
C ALA A 10 5.89 -1.44 -7.58
N LEU A 11 5.80 -0.93 -6.35
CA LEU A 11 4.92 0.19 -5.97
C LEU A 11 5.67 1.52 -5.90
N ALA A 12 6.88 1.60 -6.39
CA ALA A 12 7.69 2.83 -6.32
C ALA A 12 7.13 3.96 -7.17
N GLY A 13 6.46 3.62 -8.29
CA GLY A 13 5.75 4.59 -9.12
C GLY A 13 4.28 4.66 -8.74
N VAL A 14 3.45 5.07 -9.70
CA VAL A 14 2.01 5.18 -9.49
C VAL A 14 1.38 3.79 -9.50
N TYR A 15 0.53 3.53 -8.53
CA TYR A 15 -0.34 2.36 -8.52
C TYR A 15 -1.75 2.80 -8.17
N TYR A 16 -2.72 1.91 -8.35
CA TYR A 16 -4.13 2.21 -8.11
C TYR A 16 -4.61 1.36 -6.95
N LEU A 17 -5.29 2.03 -6.01
CA LEU A 17 -5.76 1.39 -4.78
C LEU A 17 -7.27 1.48 -4.74
N ALA A 18 -7.91 0.32 -4.61
CA ALA A 18 -9.36 0.20 -4.53
C ALA A 18 -9.78 -0.04 -3.09
N THR A 19 -10.85 0.65 -2.69
CA THR A 19 -11.53 0.46 -1.40
C THR A 19 -13.00 0.23 -1.65
N THR A 20 -13.74 -0.10 -0.59
CA THR A 20 -15.18 -0.23 -0.66
C THR A 20 -15.83 0.68 0.37
N ASP A 21 -16.86 1.42 -0.04
CA ASP A 21 -17.73 2.16 0.86
C ASP A 21 -19.12 1.51 0.78
N ASP A 22 -19.48 0.79 1.82
CA ASP A 22 -20.62 -0.16 1.81
C ASP A 22 -20.42 -1.16 0.64
N ASP A 23 -21.25 -1.11 -0.40
CA ASP A 23 -21.11 -1.98 -1.56
C ASP A 23 -20.58 -1.27 -2.81
N GLN A 24 -20.15 0.00 -2.67
CA GLN A 24 -19.63 0.78 -3.79
C GLN A 24 -18.10 0.75 -3.80
N PRO A 25 -17.47 0.18 -4.84
CA PRO A 25 -16.01 0.24 -4.97
C PRO A 25 -15.55 1.62 -5.41
N HIS A 26 -14.39 2.03 -4.91
CA HIS A 26 -13.72 3.26 -5.29
C HIS A 26 -12.26 2.97 -5.63
N VAL A 27 -11.72 3.66 -6.62
CA VAL A 27 -10.31 3.50 -7.01
C VAL A 27 -9.67 4.87 -7.18
N ARG A 28 -8.40 5.00 -6.76
CA ARG A 28 -7.65 6.25 -6.91
C ARG A 28 -6.16 5.93 -7.02
N PRO A 29 -5.37 6.88 -7.56
CA PRO A 29 -3.93 6.68 -7.64
C PRO A 29 -3.25 6.91 -6.29
N PHE A 30 -2.21 6.13 -6.05
CA PHE A 30 -1.26 6.26 -4.95
C PHE A 30 0.13 6.17 -5.53
N ASP A 31 1.15 6.50 -4.76
CA ASP A 31 2.53 6.25 -5.15
C ASP A 31 3.38 5.93 -3.91
N GLY A 32 4.36 5.06 -4.11
CA GLY A 32 5.34 4.76 -3.10
C GLY A 32 4.90 3.75 -2.06
N ALA A 33 5.88 2.98 -1.60
CA ALA A 33 5.72 2.03 -0.50
C ALA A 33 7.09 1.85 0.15
N ALA A 34 7.10 1.44 1.41
CA ALA A 34 8.34 1.19 2.13
C ALA A 34 8.21 -0.06 3.00
N VAL A 35 9.33 -0.77 3.17
CA VAL A 35 9.43 -1.85 4.14
C VAL A 35 10.18 -1.33 5.34
N VAL A 36 9.55 -1.38 6.50
CA VAL A 36 10.13 -0.95 7.78
C VAL A 36 9.89 -2.07 8.79
N ASP A 37 10.96 -2.56 9.40
CA ASP A 37 10.89 -3.65 10.38
C ASP A 37 10.14 -4.88 9.84
N GLY A 38 10.35 -5.20 8.56
CA GLY A 38 9.77 -6.37 7.91
C GLY A 38 8.31 -6.24 7.54
N LYS A 39 7.73 -5.05 7.63
CA LYS A 39 6.33 -4.78 7.30
C LYS A 39 6.24 -3.78 6.16
N LEU A 40 5.19 -3.89 5.36
CA LEU A 40 4.95 -3.03 4.21
C LEU A 40 4.01 -1.90 4.58
N TYR A 41 4.40 -0.67 4.23
CA TYR A 41 3.62 0.53 4.53
C TYR A 41 3.43 1.39 3.31
N ILE A 42 2.26 2.06 3.26
CA ILE A 42 1.97 3.13 2.31
C ILE A 42 1.50 4.35 3.11
N GLY A 43 1.44 5.51 2.48
CA GLY A 43 1.06 6.75 3.17
C GLY A 43 -0.22 7.34 2.63
N THR A 44 -0.99 7.97 3.51
CA THR A 44 -2.18 8.73 3.16
C THR A 44 -2.35 9.91 4.13
N ALA A 45 -3.49 10.58 4.07
CA ALA A 45 -3.83 11.62 5.02
C ALA A 45 -5.21 11.32 5.64
N ASN A 46 -5.36 11.62 6.91
CA ASN A 46 -6.58 11.32 7.65
C ASN A 46 -7.77 12.19 7.23
N THR A 47 -7.53 13.20 6.38
CA THR A 47 -8.57 14.06 5.82
C THR A 47 -9.18 13.49 4.53
N LYS A 48 -8.59 12.44 3.97
CA LYS A 48 -9.02 11.88 2.68
C LYS A 48 -10.13 10.84 2.85
N ASP A 49 -10.98 10.74 1.83
CA ASP A 49 -12.06 9.73 1.82
C ASP A 49 -11.52 8.31 1.90
N VAL A 50 -10.38 8.04 1.25
CA VAL A 50 -9.77 6.71 1.29
C VAL A 50 -9.46 6.28 2.72
N PHE A 51 -8.98 7.18 3.56
CA PHE A 51 -8.69 6.87 4.96
C PHE A 51 -9.98 6.47 5.70
N LYS A 52 -11.05 7.24 5.51
CA LYS A 52 -12.34 6.96 6.14
C LYS A 52 -12.93 5.63 5.69
N GLN A 53 -12.77 5.32 4.41
CA GLN A 53 -13.24 4.05 3.84
C GLN A 53 -12.47 2.87 4.43
N ILE A 54 -11.16 3.00 4.57
CA ILE A 54 -10.30 1.97 5.15
C ILE A 54 -10.61 1.76 6.64
N GLU A 55 -10.93 2.82 7.37
CA GLU A 55 -11.33 2.68 8.78
C GLU A 55 -12.60 1.84 8.92
N LYS A 56 -13.54 1.98 8.01
CA LYS A 56 -14.78 1.19 8.02
C LYS A 56 -14.55 -0.24 7.53
N ASN A 57 -13.72 -0.39 6.50
CA ASN A 57 -13.45 -1.68 5.88
C ASN A 57 -11.99 -1.70 5.43
N PRO A 58 -11.13 -2.48 6.12
CA PRO A 58 -9.70 -2.48 5.82
C PRO A 58 -9.33 -3.17 4.51
N LYS A 59 -10.26 -3.88 3.87
CA LYS A 59 -9.97 -4.64 2.65
C LYS A 59 -9.71 -3.70 1.49
N ILE A 60 -8.59 -3.93 0.81
CA ILE A 60 -8.16 -3.13 -0.35
C ILE A 60 -7.68 -4.06 -1.45
N GLU A 61 -7.59 -3.51 -2.66
CA GLU A 61 -6.90 -4.15 -3.77
C GLU A 61 -5.99 -3.13 -4.43
N ILE A 62 -4.79 -3.56 -4.80
CA ILE A 62 -3.78 -2.71 -5.44
C ILE A 62 -3.44 -3.30 -6.81
N PHE A 63 -3.27 -2.42 -7.79
CA PHE A 63 -2.88 -2.77 -9.14
C PHE A 63 -1.92 -1.71 -9.69
N SER A 64 -0.87 -2.17 -10.36
CA SER A 64 0.03 -1.29 -11.11
C SER A 64 0.58 -2.02 -12.32
N MET A 65 0.94 -1.25 -13.36
CA MET A 65 1.62 -1.78 -14.54
C MET A 65 2.79 -0.89 -14.95
N GLU A 66 3.37 -0.20 -13.99
CA GLU A 66 4.54 0.66 -14.23
C GLU A 66 5.78 -0.14 -14.61
N SER A 67 6.02 -1.27 -13.94
CA SER A 67 7.22 -2.08 -14.11
C SER A 67 6.84 -3.55 -14.26
N GLY A 68 6.00 -3.86 -15.26
CA GLY A 68 5.30 -5.12 -15.33
C GLY A 68 3.97 -5.00 -14.63
N VAL A 69 3.33 -6.10 -14.32
CA VAL A 69 2.01 -6.08 -13.66
C VAL A 69 2.18 -6.54 -12.22
N ILE A 70 1.56 -5.82 -11.29
CA ILE A 70 1.37 -6.31 -9.93
C ILE A 70 -0.09 -6.11 -9.55
N ARG A 71 -0.66 -7.12 -8.94
CA ARG A 71 -2.04 -7.09 -8.44
C ARG A 71 -2.12 -7.92 -7.17
N PHE A 72 -2.67 -7.34 -6.11
CA PHE A 72 -2.86 -8.10 -4.87
C PHE A 72 -3.97 -7.49 -4.03
N THR A 73 -4.59 -8.33 -3.21
CA THR A 73 -5.48 -7.89 -2.15
C THR A 73 -4.71 -7.81 -0.84
N ALA A 74 -5.18 -6.95 0.05
CA ALA A 74 -4.58 -6.79 1.36
C ALA A 74 -5.59 -6.18 2.32
N GLU A 75 -5.17 -6.01 3.56
CA GLU A 75 -5.89 -5.22 4.56
C GLU A 75 -4.99 -4.10 5.01
N ALA A 76 -5.55 -2.90 5.15
CA ALA A 76 -4.79 -1.71 5.51
C ALA A 76 -5.20 -1.22 6.89
N TYR A 77 -4.22 -0.99 7.76
CA TYR A 77 -4.45 -0.56 9.15
C TYR A 77 -3.62 0.68 9.47
N ALA A 78 -4.27 1.68 10.04
CA ALA A 78 -3.62 2.94 10.39
C ALA A 78 -2.61 2.74 11.52
N VAL A 79 -1.43 3.32 11.36
CA VAL A 79 -0.43 3.40 12.41
C VAL A 79 -0.81 4.56 13.33
N VAL A 80 -0.96 4.29 14.62
CA VAL A 80 -1.46 5.29 15.58
C VAL A 80 -0.35 6.04 16.30
N GLU A 81 0.87 5.51 16.34
CA GLU A 81 1.99 6.11 17.06
C GLU A 81 2.67 7.17 16.19
N ASN A 82 2.81 8.39 16.71
CA ASN A 82 3.38 9.50 15.95
C ASN A 82 4.82 9.24 15.51
N ASP A 83 5.65 8.72 16.42
CA ASP A 83 7.06 8.45 16.11
C ASP A 83 7.20 7.40 15.00
N LYS A 84 6.35 6.38 15.03
CA LYS A 84 6.35 5.34 14.00
C LYS A 84 5.91 5.91 12.65
N ASN A 85 4.87 6.75 12.65
CA ASN A 85 4.43 7.44 11.43
C ASN A 85 5.56 8.28 10.82
N LYS A 86 6.30 9.02 11.64
CA LYS A 86 7.43 9.83 11.16
C LYS A 86 8.52 8.95 10.55
N GLU A 87 8.86 7.86 11.20
CA GLU A 87 9.86 6.92 10.71
C GLU A 87 9.47 6.35 9.35
N ILE A 88 8.21 5.96 9.22
CA ILE A 88 7.69 5.38 7.96
C ILE A 88 7.69 6.43 6.85
N TYR A 89 7.25 7.65 7.14
CA TYR A 89 7.23 8.74 6.15
C TYR A 89 8.63 9.10 5.69
N GLU A 90 9.62 9.04 6.57
CA GLU A 90 11.01 9.22 6.19
C GLU A 90 11.46 8.13 5.23
N ALA A 91 11.11 6.88 5.51
CA ALA A 91 11.41 5.75 4.61
C ALA A 91 10.68 5.87 3.28
N LEU A 92 9.46 6.43 3.26
CA LEU A 92 8.71 6.70 2.04
C LEU A 92 9.30 7.86 1.22
N GLY A 93 10.15 8.70 1.83
CA GLY A 93 10.67 9.91 1.20
C GLY A 93 9.61 10.98 1.03
N LYS A 94 8.64 11.03 1.92
CA LYS A 94 7.51 11.97 1.85
C LYS A 94 7.50 12.90 3.05
N ASP A 95 6.97 14.11 2.85
CA ASP A 95 6.79 15.07 3.93
C ASP A 95 5.78 14.57 4.94
N TYR A 96 6.05 14.84 6.22
CA TYR A 96 5.18 14.43 7.32
C TYR A 96 4.55 15.68 7.94
N ASN A 97 3.24 15.63 8.16
CA ASN A 97 2.52 16.70 8.88
C ASN A 97 1.45 16.07 9.78
N ASP A 98 0.68 16.91 10.47
CA ASP A 98 -0.30 16.44 11.48
C ASP A 98 -1.39 15.54 10.90
N ASN A 99 -1.63 15.60 9.59
CA ASN A 99 -2.65 14.80 8.92
C ASN A 99 -2.08 13.53 8.27
N SER A 100 -0.77 13.39 8.25
CA SER A 100 -0.11 12.23 7.62
C SER A 100 -0.34 10.97 8.44
N VAL A 101 -0.76 9.90 7.77
CA VAL A 101 -0.98 8.59 8.39
C VAL A 101 -0.37 7.52 7.52
N ALA A 102 0.49 6.69 8.12
CA ALA A 102 0.98 5.47 7.46
C ALA A 102 -0.05 4.36 7.63
N LEU A 103 -0.17 3.54 6.60
CA LEU A 103 -1.03 2.36 6.61
C LEU A 103 -0.14 1.12 6.52
N GLU A 104 -0.28 0.23 7.50
CA GLU A 104 0.38 -1.08 7.44
C GLU A 104 -0.48 -2.01 6.59
N LEU A 105 0.13 -2.65 5.59
CA LEU A 105 -0.56 -3.62 4.74
C LEU A 105 -0.32 -5.02 5.27
N ARG A 106 -1.40 -5.75 5.52
CA ARG A 106 -1.39 -7.11 6.06
C ARG A 106 -2.13 -8.06 5.15
N ASN A 107 -1.81 -9.34 5.25
CA ASN A 107 -2.52 -10.41 4.53
C ASN A 107 -2.51 -10.18 3.03
N LEU A 108 -1.32 -9.86 2.49
CA LEU A 108 -1.15 -9.64 1.06
C LEU A 108 -1.29 -10.96 0.31
N LYS A 109 -2.07 -10.95 -0.77
CA LYS A 109 -2.22 -12.13 -1.63
C LYS A 109 -2.41 -11.69 -3.07
N GLY A 110 -1.52 -12.12 -3.94
CA GLY A 110 -1.60 -11.76 -5.34
C GLY A 110 -0.40 -12.24 -6.12
N TYR A 111 -0.02 -11.46 -7.14
CA TYR A 111 1.08 -11.84 -8.04
C TYR A 111 1.73 -10.61 -8.63
N TYR A 112 2.94 -10.81 -9.15
CA TYR A 112 3.59 -9.84 -10.04
C TYR A 112 4.23 -10.58 -11.21
N THR A 113 4.42 -9.85 -12.31
CA THR A 113 5.10 -10.38 -13.49
C THR A 113 6.44 -9.66 -13.65
N ASP A 114 7.42 -10.38 -14.21
CA ASP A 114 8.70 -9.77 -14.58
C ASP A 114 8.64 -9.22 -16.02
N ALA A 115 9.78 -8.70 -16.50
CA ALA A 115 9.88 -8.11 -17.84
C ALA A 115 9.59 -9.14 -18.96
N MET A 116 9.74 -10.41 -18.67
CA MET A 116 9.47 -11.50 -19.63
C MET A 116 8.04 -12.03 -19.52
N GLY A 117 7.25 -11.49 -18.61
CA GLY A 117 5.89 -11.91 -18.36
C GLY A 117 5.76 -13.13 -17.45
N ALA A 118 6.84 -13.61 -16.86
CA ALA A 118 6.79 -14.71 -15.91
C ALA A 118 6.09 -14.25 -14.62
N LYS A 119 5.11 -15.02 -14.16
CA LYS A 119 4.26 -14.69 -13.04
C LYS A 119 4.79 -15.31 -11.76
N THR A 120 4.87 -14.51 -10.69
CA THR A 120 5.22 -14.96 -9.35
C THR A 120 4.05 -14.68 -8.41
N ASP A 121 3.49 -15.72 -7.82
CA ASP A 121 2.45 -15.57 -6.81
C ASP A 121 3.10 -15.31 -5.45
N PHE A 122 2.43 -14.54 -4.60
CA PHE A 122 2.90 -14.31 -3.23
C PHE A 122 1.73 -14.25 -2.25
N SER A 123 2.07 -14.54 -0.99
CA SER A 123 1.12 -14.48 0.11
C SER A 123 1.91 -14.22 1.38
N PHE A 124 1.60 -13.13 2.06
CA PHE A 124 2.30 -12.75 3.29
C PHE A 124 1.35 -12.67 4.48
#